data_293ddff0c3f345acf4c3cb3b3a55f152
#
_entry.id   293ddff0c3f345acf4c3cb3b3a55f152
#
_cell.length_a   1.000
_cell.length_b   1.000
_cell.length_c   1.000
_cell.angle_alpha   90.00
_cell.angle_beta   90.00
_cell.angle_gamma   90.00
#
_symmetry.space_group_name_H-M   'P 1'
#
loop_
_entity.id
_entity.type
_entity.pdbx_description
1 polymer ?
#
loop_
_entity_poly.entity_id
_entity_poly.type
_entity_poly.pdbx_seq_one_letter_code
_entity_poly.pdbx_strand_id
1 'polypeptide(L)'
;QTSDTQDITGEILSSSDMTVGYDMLNDVLPCFRGKIMQLPPMYSAVQVNGQRLYDLARQGIEVERTPREIEISSLSLVDYDEEKREGVLEIGCSKGTYIRTIINDIGEKLGCGGIMTSLVRTSSGGFTLNDCFTFDEIQNARDEERLEELILPIERVFEKLPKIRLGEAQSRMYRNGVKLDLVAAALHLTNGVSHLAGN
;
A
#
# COMPACT_ATOMS: atom_id res chain seq x y z
N GLN A 1 4.84 9.70 22.33
CA GLN A 1 4.20 8.53 22.94
C GLN A 1 4.53 7.28 22.16
N THR A 2 4.54 6.11 22.84
CA THR A 2 4.60 4.79 22.19
C THR A 2 3.45 3.93 22.71
N SER A 3 2.96 2.97 21.90
CA SER A 3 1.98 1.98 22.31
C SER A 3 2.41 0.58 21.87
N ASP A 4 1.84 -0.44 22.47
CA ASP A 4 2.11 -1.85 22.17
C ASP A 4 1.77 -2.22 20.72
N THR A 5 0.76 -1.57 20.14
CA THR A 5 0.32 -1.77 18.75
C THR A 5 0.95 -0.79 17.77
N GLN A 6 1.71 0.22 18.24
CA GLN A 6 2.19 1.38 17.46
C GLN A 6 1.04 2.25 16.90
N ASP A 7 -0.16 2.12 17.47
CA ASP A 7 -1.40 2.74 17.07
C ASP A 7 -2.11 3.32 18.30
N ILE A 8 -2.92 4.37 18.13
CA ILE A 8 -3.63 5.06 19.23
C ILE A 8 -4.62 4.15 19.96
N THR A 9 -5.06 3.06 19.33
CA THR A 9 -5.98 2.09 19.93
C THR A 9 -5.31 1.10 20.87
N GLY A 10 -3.97 1.06 20.90
CA GLY A 10 -3.18 0.22 21.78
C GLY A 10 -3.00 0.80 23.18
N GLU A 11 -2.39 0.01 24.07
CA GLU A 11 -2.00 0.44 25.40
C GLU A 11 -0.77 1.37 25.31
N ILE A 12 -0.84 2.55 25.92
CA ILE A 12 0.27 3.50 25.94
C ILE A 12 1.38 2.98 26.86
N LEU A 13 2.54 2.72 26.28
CA LEU A 13 3.71 2.20 27.01
C LEU A 13 4.60 3.32 27.56
N SER A 14 4.74 4.41 26.83
CA SER A 14 5.55 5.54 27.26
C SER A 14 5.04 6.88 26.71
N SER A 15 5.38 7.96 27.38
CA SER A 15 5.13 9.33 26.95
C SER A 15 6.37 10.16 27.17
N SER A 16 6.67 11.07 26.25
CA SER A 16 7.79 12.01 26.32
C SER A 16 7.25 13.44 26.29
N ASP A 17 7.84 14.31 27.10
CA ASP A 17 7.56 15.76 27.11
C ASP A 17 8.46 16.52 26.13
N MET A 18 9.30 15.81 25.37
CA MET A 18 10.19 16.40 24.39
C MET A 18 9.39 17.16 23.33
N THR A 19 9.72 18.42 23.11
CA THR A 19 9.16 19.22 22.03
C THR A 19 9.92 18.91 20.74
N VAL A 20 9.18 18.56 19.70
CA VAL A 20 9.71 18.36 18.35
C VAL A 20 9.14 19.48 17.49
N GLY A 21 9.99 20.33 16.94
CA GLY A 21 9.59 21.36 16.00
C GLY A 21 9.46 20.83 14.58
N TYR A 22 8.81 21.61 13.71
CA TYR A 22 8.58 21.27 12.30
C TYR A 22 9.89 20.87 11.59
N ASP A 23 10.94 21.69 11.70
CA ASP A 23 12.20 21.43 11.02
C ASP A 23 12.84 20.13 11.48
N MET A 24 12.84 19.86 12.79
CA MET A 24 13.42 18.64 13.35
C MET A 24 12.69 17.39 12.83
N LEU A 25 11.35 17.43 12.73
CA LEU A 25 10.57 16.35 12.18
C LEU A 25 10.84 16.20 10.68
N ASN A 26 10.85 17.30 9.92
CA ASN A 26 11.05 17.28 8.49
C ASN A 26 12.46 16.78 8.09
N ASP A 27 13.49 17.15 8.86
CA ASP A 27 14.88 16.77 8.59
C ASP A 27 15.17 15.28 8.78
N VAL A 28 14.39 14.58 9.58
CA VAL A 28 14.56 13.14 9.80
C VAL A 28 13.93 12.29 8.69
N LEU A 29 12.90 12.79 8.00
CA LEU A 29 12.13 12.01 7.01
C LEU A 29 12.98 11.45 5.85
N PRO A 30 13.99 12.15 5.31
CA PRO A 30 14.83 11.60 4.25
C PRO A 30 15.52 10.27 4.61
N CYS A 31 15.78 10.03 5.91
CA CYS A 31 16.39 8.78 6.37
C CYS A 31 15.51 7.55 6.17
N PHE A 32 14.21 7.74 5.95
CA PHE A 32 13.22 6.68 5.77
C PHE A 32 12.82 6.49 4.30
N ARG A 33 13.40 7.25 3.36
CA ARG A 33 13.13 7.11 1.92
C ARG A 33 14.01 6.05 1.28
N GLY A 34 13.51 5.46 0.19
CA GLY A 34 14.19 4.41 -0.56
C GLY A 34 13.98 3.02 0.04
N LYS A 35 14.92 2.13 -0.19
CA LYS A 35 14.89 0.75 0.33
C LYS A 35 15.39 0.72 1.76
N ILE A 36 14.56 0.26 2.67
CA ILE A 36 14.88 0.13 4.09
C ILE A 36 14.44 -1.23 4.62
N MET A 37 15.05 -1.65 5.71
CA MET A 37 14.66 -2.87 6.42
C MET A 37 13.68 -2.51 7.53
N GLN A 38 12.47 -3.02 7.45
CA GLN A 38 11.43 -2.83 8.45
C GLN A 38 11.20 -4.12 9.24
N LEU A 39 11.20 -4.03 10.57
CA LEU A 39 10.77 -5.11 11.44
C LEU A 39 9.22 -5.12 11.51
N PRO A 40 8.53 -6.18 11.04
CA PRO A 40 7.07 -6.22 11.13
C PRO A 40 6.61 -6.13 12.59
N PRO A 41 5.54 -5.38 12.90
CA PRO A 41 5.03 -5.30 14.27
C PRO A 41 4.43 -6.64 14.72
N MET A 42 4.40 -6.88 16.04
CA MET A 42 3.76 -8.08 16.60
C MET A 42 2.28 -8.17 16.24
N TYR A 43 1.58 -7.05 16.26
CA TYR A 43 0.17 -6.99 15.82
C TYR A 43 0.07 -6.95 14.29
N SER A 44 0.51 -8.05 13.62
CA SER A 44 0.46 -8.17 12.17
C SER A 44 -0.01 -9.56 11.73
N ALA A 45 -0.45 -9.68 10.47
CA ALA A 45 -0.86 -10.95 9.86
C ALA A 45 0.33 -11.81 9.37
N VAL A 46 1.57 -11.38 9.62
CA VAL A 46 2.77 -12.17 9.31
C VAL A 46 2.72 -13.47 10.11
N GLN A 47 3.11 -14.57 9.47
CA GLN A 47 3.15 -15.88 10.11
C GLN A 47 4.58 -16.27 10.47
N VAL A 48 4.76 -16.80 11.66
CA VAL A 48 5.97 -17.46 12.16
C VAL A 48 5.58 -18.85 12.64
N ASN A 49 6.22 -19.89 12.12
CA ASN A 49 5.91 -21.28 12.45
C ASN A 49 4.41 -21.65 12.27
N GLY A 50 3.74 -21.07 11.25
CA GLY A 50 2.34 -21.34 10.96
C GLY A 50 1.33 -20.58 11.82
N GLN A 51 1.78 -19.78 12.80
CA GLN A 51 0.92 -18.94 13.64
C GLN A 51 1.08 -17.48 13.26
N ARG A 52 -0.01 -16.71 13.28
CA ARG A 52 0.03 -15.28 12.98
C ARG A 52 0.57 -14.51 14.18
N LEU A 53 1.39 -13.50 13.92
CA LEU A 53 2.00 -12.70 14.99
C LEU A 53 0.97 -12.05 15.91
N TYR A 54 -0.16 -11.56 15.36
CA TYR A 54 -1.19 -10.93 16.18
C TYR A 54 -1.88 -11.93 17.13
N ASP A 55 -1.97 -13.23 16.79
CA ASP A 55 -2.53 -14.26 17.67
C ASP A 55 -1.58 -14.55 18.85
N LEU A 56 -0.28 -14.52 18.60
CA LEU A 56 0.75 -14.63 19.64
C LEU A 56 0.79 -13.37 20.51
N ALA A 57 0.73 -12.19 19.93
CA ALA A 57 0.71 -10.92 20.65
C ALA A 57 -0.46 -10.85 21.65
N ARG A 58 -1.67 -11.28 21.26
CA ARG A 58 -2.84 -11.35 22.15
C ARG A 58 -2.67 -12.30 23.32
N GLN A 59 -1.77 -13.28 23.21
CA GLN A 59 -1.43 -14.22 24.27
C GLN A 59 -0.27 -13.71 25.13
N GLY A 60 0.25 -12.49 24.84
CA GLY A 60 1.43 -11.94 25.53
C GLY A 60 2.74 -12.62 25.12
N ILE A 61 2.74 -13.36 24.02
CA ILE A 61 3.92 -14.08 23.51
C ILE A 61 4.61 -13.20 22.49
N GLU A 62 5.85 -12.81 22.79
CA GLU A 62 6.73 -12.15 21.83
C GLU A 62 7.64 -13.18 21.18
N VAL A 63 7.80 -13.08 19.86
CA VAL A 63 8.68 -13.94 19.07
C VAL A 63 9.65 -13.14 18.24
N GLU A 64 10.79 -13.74 17.93
CA GLU A 64 11.77 -13.14 17.04
C GLU A 64 11.16 -12.97 15.64
N ARG A 65 11.33 -11.78 15.07
CA ARG A 65 10.82 -11.40 13.76
C ARG A 65 11.97 -11.09 12.82
N THR A 66 11.85 -11.49 11.58
CA THR A 66 12.85 -11.18 10.56
C THR A 66 12.50 -9.86 9.88
N PRO A 67 13.41 -8.87 9.86
CA PRO A 67 13.22 -7.65 9.08
C PRO A 67 12.99 -7.96 7.60
N ARG A 68 12.17 -7.13 6.93
CA ARG A 68 11.84 -7.27 5.52
C ARG A 68 12.20 -6.00 4.77
N GLU A 69 12.76 -6.14 3.58
CA GLU A 69 12.99 -5.00 2.70
C GLU A 69 11.64 -4.44 2.25
N ILE A 70 11.47 -3.14 2.44
CA ILE A 70 10.37 -2.33 1.93
C ILE A 70 10.96 -1.14 1.17
N GLU A 71 10.14 -0.51 0.34
CA GLU A 71 10.54 0.69 -0.37
C GLU A 71 9.56 1.82 -0.07
N ILE A 72 10.11 2.96 0.36
CA ILE A 72 9.39 4.22 0.55
C ILE A 72 9.76 5.13 -0.62
N SER A 73 8.89 5.21 -1.62
CA SER A 73 9.11 5.99 -2.83
C SER A 73 8.99 7.51 -2.58
N SER A 74 8.14 7.88 -1.64
CA SER A 74 7.97 9.28 -1.18
C SER A 74 7.56 9.31 0.28
N LEU A 75 8.03 10.34 1.00
CA LEU A 75 7.63 10.62 2.38
C LEU A 75 7.75 12.12 2.59
N SER A 76 6.67 12.78 2.93
CA SER A 76 6.61 14.22 3.16
C SER A 76 5.73 14.56 4.35
N LEU A 77 6.09 15.62 5.05
CA LEU A 77 5.28 16.25 6.08
C LEU A 77 4.33 17.22 5.38
N VAL A 78 3.02 16.95 5.46
CA VAL A 78 1.97 17.77 4.85
C VAL A 78 1.53 18.88 5.77
N ASP A 79 1.40 18.55 7.06
CA ASP A 79 0.96 19.47 8.10
C ASP A 79 1.56 19.05 9.46
N TYR A 80 1.78 20.02 10.35
CA TYR A 80 2.28 19.76 11.70
C TYR A 80 1.83 20.82 12.69
N ASP A 81 1.10 20.39 13.71
CA ASP A 81 0.69 21.19 14.86
C ASP A 81 1.69 20.94 16.02
N GLU A 82 2.59 21.89 16.26
CA GLU A 82 3.62 21.76 17.30
C GLU A 82 3.02 21.77 18.73
N GLU A 83 1.91 22.46 18.94
CA GLU A 83 1.26 22.51 20.26
C GLU A 83 0.62 21.17 20.61
N LYS A 84 -0.07 20.56 19.64
CA LYS A 84 -0.67 19.23 19.80
C LYS A 84 0.33 18.10 19.61
N ARG A 85 1.47 18.39 18.97
CA ARG A 85 2.47 17.42 18.54
C ARG A 85 1.86 16.35 17.62
N GLU A 86 1.05 16.81 16.70
CA GLU A 86 0.36 15.98 15.70
C GLU A 86 0.75 16.41 14.30
N GLY A 87 1.03 15.45 13.43
CA GLY A 87 1.43 15.71 12.06
C GLY A 87 0.72 14.81 11.05
N VAL A 88 0.62 15.29 9.82
CA VAL A 88 0.11 14.54 8.68
C VAL A 88 1.26 14.22 7.75
N LEU A 89 1.52 12.94 7.55
CA LEU A 89 2.52 12.44 6.61
C LEU A 89 1.84 11.90 5.36
N GLU A 90 2.34 12.25 4.19
CA GLU A 90 2.02 11.59 2.93
C GLU A 90 3.12 10.59 2.60
N ILE A 91 2.75 9.32 2.39
CA ILE A 91 3.69 8.21 2.23
C ILE A 91 3.35 7.39 0.99
N GLY A 92 4.26 7.38 0.01
CA GLY A 92 4.25 6.42 -1.09
C GLY A 92 5.15 5.24 -0.75
N CYS A 93 4.60 4.02 -0.77
CA CYS A 93 5.36 2.85 -0.32
C CYS A 93 4.99 1.57 -1.07
N SER A 94 5.88 0.58 -1.00
CA SER A 94 5.65 -0.76 -1.50
C SER A 94 4.60 -1.52 -0.69
N LYS A 95 4.04 -2.58 -1.28
CA LYS A 95 3.16 -3.51 -0.56
C LYS A 95 3.88 -4.13 0.64
N GLY A 96 3.13 -4.36 1.71
CA GLY A 96 3.65 -5.00 2.92
C GLY A 96 4.32 -4.02 3.90
N THR A 97 4.39 -2.73 3.59
CA THR A 97 4.86 -1.68 4.50
C THR A 97 3.84 -1.45 5.62
N TYR A 98 4.31 -1.42 6.84
CA TYR A 98 3.52 -1.05 8.02
C TYR A 98 3.74 0.44 8.33
N ILE A 99 2.75 1.26 7.99
CA ILE A 99 2.83 2.73 8.18
C ILE A 99 3.02 3.09 9.65
N ARG A 100 2.30 2.43 10.56
CA ARG A 100 2.45 2.65 12.01
C ARG A 100 3.87 2.38 12.50
N THR A 101 4.57 1.39 11.91
CA THR A 101 5.97 1.13 12.25
C THR A 101 6.88 2.24 11.73
N ILE A 102 6.63 2.81 10.54
CA ILE A 102 7.36 3.99 10.07
C ILE A 102 7.22 5.15 11.04
N ILE A 103 6.00 5.41 11.52
CA ILE A 103 5.72 6.50 12.48
C ILE A 103 6.43 6.23 13.81
N ASN A 104 6.38 4.99 14.31
CA ASN A 104 7.10 4.58 15.51
C ASN A 104 8.61 4.79 15.35
N ASP A 105 9.19 4.32 14.24
CA ASP A 105 10.63 4.40 13.98
C ASP A 105 11.11 5.87 13.82
N ILE A 106 10.27 6.74 13.21
CA ILE A 106 10.51 8.19 13.16
C ILE A 106 10.55 8.74 14.59
N GLY A 107 9.57 8.40 15.42
CA GLY A 107 9.52 8.85 16.82
C GLY A 107 10.68 8.32 17.66
N GLU A 108 11.12 7.10 17.45
CA GLU A 108 12.30 6.53 18.09
C GLU A 108 13.57 7.29 17.67
N LYS A 109 13.73 7.56 16.38
CA LYS A 109 14.87 8.31 15.86
C LYS A 109 14.95 9.74 16.40
N LEU A 110 13.79 10.35 16.66
CA LEU A 110 13.69 11.67 17.30
C LEU A 110 13.83 11.61 18.82
N GLY A 111 13.72 10.43 19.45
CA GLY A 111 13.78 10.26 20.90
C GLY A 111 12.49 10.62 21.64
N CYS A 112 11.39 10.89 20.94
CA CYS A 112 10.11 11.29 21.54
C CYS A 112 9.02 10.20 21.50
N GLY A 113 9.26 9.10 20.75
CA GLY A 113 8.25 8.11 20.41
C GLY A 113 7.24 8.65 19.38
N GLY A 114 6.57 7.73 18.69
CA GLY A 114 5.55 8.06 17.70
C GLY A 114 4.47 6.99 17.64
N ILE A 115 3.20 7.40 17.56
CA ILE A 115 2.05 6.52 17.38
C ILE A 115 1.18 7.01 16.22
N MET A 116 0.60 6.08 15.48
CA MET A 116 -0.34 6.40 14.42
C MET A 116 -1.73 6.66 15.00
N THR A 117 -2.34 7.80 14.69
CA THR A 117 -3.69 8.15 15.15
C THR A 117 -4.75 7.83 14.10
N SER A 118 -4.40 7.97 12.82
CA SER A 118 -5.31 7.67 11.70
C SER A 118 -4.52 7.26 10.46
N LEU A 119 -5.18 6.55 9.56
CA LEU A 119 -4.62 6.15 8.28
C LEU A 119 -5.70 6.18 7.20
N VAL A 120 -5.43 6.91 6.12
CA VAL A 120 -6.25 6.91 4.92
C VAL A 120 -5.40 6.43 3.75
N ARG A 121 -5.84 5.37 3.08
CA ARG A 121 -5.22 4.90 1.85
C ARG A 121 -5.81 5.64 0.67
N THR A 122 -5.05 6.56 0.10
CA THR A 122 -5.50 7.42 -1.01
C THR A 122 -5.37 6.75 -2.38
N SER A 123 -4.45 5.78 -2.52
CA SER A 123 -4.30 5.00 -3.75
C SER A 123 -3.76 3.59 -3.51
N SER A 124 -4.11 2.64 -4.36
CA SER A 124 -3.56 1.28 -4.35
C SER A 124 -3.82 0.59 -5.69
N GLY A 125 -2.79 -0.05 -6.26
CA GLY A 125 -2.94 -0.87 -7.47
C GLY A 125 -3.43 -0.11 -8.72
N GLY A 126 -3.24 1.20 -8.77
CA GLY A 126 -3.72 2.06 -9.87
C GLY A 126 -5.12 2.63 -9.65
N PHE A 127 -5.76 2.32 -8.52
CA PHE A 127 -7.02 2.91 -8.08
C PHE A 127 -6.75 4.03 -7.08
N THR A 128 -7.60 5.04 -7.09
CA THR A 128 -7.60 6.19 -6.19
C THR A 128 -8.93 6.28 -5.45
N LEU A 129 -9.06 7.21 -4.50
CA LEU A 129 -10.34 7.45 -3.81
C LEU A 129 -11.47 7.83 -4.78
N ASN A 130 -11.15 8.45 -5.93
CA ASN A 130 -12.15 8.80 -6.94
C ASN A 130 -12.72 7.57 -7.67
N ASP A 131 -12.04 6.43 -7.59
CA ASP A 131 -12.52 5.17 -8.16
C ASP A 131 -13.31 4.34 -7.12
N CYS A 132 -13.50 4.86 -5.91
CA CYS A 132 -14.15 4.16 -4.81
C CYS A 132 -15.58 4.66 -4.61
N PHE A 133 -16.43 3.76 -4.15
CA PHE A 133 -17.81 4.06 -3.75
C PHE A 133 -17.98 3.78 -2.26
N THR A 134 -18.78 4.59 -1.60
CA THR A 134 -19.21 4.33 -0.22
C THR A 134 -20.22 3.19 -0.16
N PHE A 135 -20.41 2.60 1.01
CA PHE A 135 -21.44 1.58 1.20
C PHE A 135 -22.84 2.08 0.86
N ASP A 136 -23.15 3.33 1.17
CA ASP A 136 -24.45 3.94 0.87
C ASP A 136 -24.65 4.11 -0.64
N GLU A 137 -23.63 4.53 -1.38
CA GLU A 137 -23.70 4.64 -2.84
C GLU A 137 -23.91 3.26 -3.50
N ILE A 138 -23.21 2.22 -3.03
CA ILE A 138 -23.39 0.85 -3.51
C ILE A 138 -24.79 0.35 -3.18
N GLN A 139 -25.29 0.62 -1.96
CA GLN A 139 -26.63 0.24 -1.54
C GLN A 139 -27.70 0.90 -2.40
N ASN A 140 -27.59 2.22 -2.64
CA ASN A 140 -28.51 2.97 -3.49
C ASN A 140 -28.52 2.46 -4.93
N ALA A 141 -27.33 2.21 -5.49
CA ALA A 141 -27.20 1.66 -6.84
C ALA A 141 -27.84 0.27 -6.96
N ARG A 142 -27.75 -0.56 -5.90
CA ARG A 142 -28.43 -1.87 -5.86
C ARG A 142 -29.95 -1.71 -5.84
N ASP A 143 -30.47 -0.81 -5.01
CA ASP A 143 -31.91 -0.61 -4.84
C ASP A 143 -32.56 0.04 -6.07
N GLU A 144 -31.76 0.74 -6.88
CA GLU A 144 -32.13 1.32 -8.17
C GLU A 144 -31.81 0.40 -9.36
N GLU A 145 -31.38 -0.85 -9.13
CA GLU A 145 -31.02 -1.84 -10.15
C GLU A 145 -29.87 -1.37 -11.10
N ARG A 146 -28.99 -0.47 -10.62
CA ARG A 146 -27.85 0.10 -11.38
C ARG A 146 -26.48 -0.37 -10.89
N LEU A 147 -26.43 -1.45 -10.11
CA LEU A 147 -25.18 -1.93 -9.49
C LEU A 147 -24.09 -2.26 -10.55
N GLU A 148 -24.50 -2.72 -11.73
CA GLU A 148 -23.57 -3.06 -12.82
C GLU A 148 -22.81 -1.83 -13.34
N GLU A 149 -23.35 -0.61 -13.20
CA GLU A 149 -22.67 0.63 -13.62
C GLU A 149 -21.46 0.95 -12.76
N LEU A 150 -21.39 0.42 -11.52
CA LEU A 150 -20.29 0.60 -10.59
C LEU A 150 -19.18 -0.42 -10.78
N ILE A 151 -19.42 -1.48 -11.57
CA ILE A 151 -18.46 -2.56 -11.78
C ILE A 151 -17.44 -2.13 -12.83
N LEU A 152 -16.18 -2.02 -12.39
CA LEU A 152 -15.07 -1.76 -13.30
C LEU A 152 -14.67 -3.05 -14.05
N PRO A 153 -14.29 -2.96 -15.34
CA PRO A 153 -13.80 -4.11 -16.08
C PRO A 153 -12.50 -4.65 -15.48
N ILE A 154 -12.32 -5.96 -15.49
CA ILE A 154 -11.12 -6.63 -14.93
C ILE A 154 -9.84 -6.09 -15.57
N GLU A 155 -9.89 -5.70 -16.83
CA GLU A 155 -8.77 -5.12 -17.57
C GLU A 155 -8.21 -3.85 -16.92
N ARG A 156 -9.01 -3.14 -16.13
CA ARG A 156 -8.59 -1.95 -15.38
C ARG A 156 -7.42 -2.24 -14.43
N VAL A 157 -7.44 -3.42 -13.78
CA VAL A 157 -6.36 -3.88 -12.89
C VAL A 157 -5.04 -4.08 -13.64
N PHE A 158 -5.13 -4.45 -14.93
CA PHE A 158 -3.98 -4.78 -15.78
C PHE A 158 -3.61 -3.67 -16.77
N GLU A 159 -4.18 -2.47 -16.64
CA GLU A 159 -4.04 -1.39 -17.61
C GLU A 159 -2.57 -1.00 -17.88
N LYS A 160 -1.71 -1.13 -16.87
CA LYS A 160 -0.27 -0.82 -16.96
C LYS A 160 0.56 -1.95 -17.58
N LEU A 161 -0.04 -3.13 -17.81
CA LEU A 161 0.66 -4.27 -18.41
C LEU A 161 0.59 -4.20 -19.94
N PRO A 162 1.63 -4.73 -20.63
CA PRO A 162 1.59 -4.89 -22.08
C PRO A 162 0.40 -5.75 -22.50
N LYS A 163 -0.35 -5.31 -23.52
CA LYS A 163 -1.50 -6.03 -24.07
C LYS A 163 -1.09 -6.82 -25.31
N ILE A 164 -1.42 -8.10 -25.35
CA ILE A 164 -1.22 -8.96 -26.52
C ILE A 164 -2.59 -9.23 -27.12
N ARG A 165 -2.74 -8.94 -28.41
CA ARG A 165 -3.95 -9.30 -29.17
C ARG A 165 -3.74 -10.65 -29.83
N LEU A 166 -4.61 -11.60 -29.55
CA LEU A 166 -4.61 -12.91 -30.14
C LEU A 166 -5.57 -12.96 -31.34
N GLY A 167 -5.13 -13.57 -32.43
CA GLY A 167 -6.01 -13.94 -33.54
C GLY A 167 -7.01 -15.01 -33.12
N GLU A 168 -8.02 -15.25 -33.97
CA GLU A 168 -9.13 -16.17 -33.63
C GLU A 168 -8.64 -17.59 -33.32
N ALA A 169 -7.73 -18.14 -34.14
CA ALA A 169 -7.13 -19.46 -33.90
C ALA A 169 -6.34 -19.50 -32.59
N GLN A 170 -5.51 -18.47 -32.32
CA GLN A 170 -4.73 -18.36 -31.09
C GLN A 170 -5.64 -18.22 -29.85
N SER A 171 -6.72 -17.45 -29.96
CA SER A 171 -7.72 -17.29 -28.90
C SER A 171 -8.41 -18.62 -28.56
N ARG A 172 -8.69 -19.45 -29.58
CA ARG A 172 -9.24 -20.80 -29.37
C ARG A 172 -8.24 -21.72 -28.68
N MET A 173 -6.98 -21.71 -29.12
CA MET A 173 -5.92 -22.50 -28.50
C MET A 173 -5.71 -22.08 -27.04
N TYR A 174 -5.62 -20.77 -26.76
CA TYR A 174 -5.44 -20.23 -25.42
C TYR A 174 -6.58 -20.62 -24.47
N ARG A 175 -7.83 -20.49 -24.92
CA ARG A 175 -9.02 -20.91 -24.14
C ARG A 175 -9.03 -22.41 -23.80
N ASN A 176 -8.38 -23.22 -24.64
CA ASN A 176 -8.23 -24.66 -24.42
C ASN A 176 -6.94 -25.01 -23.61
N GLY A 177 -6.28 -24.03 -23.00
CA GLY A 177 -5.10 -24.24 -22.14
C GLY A 177 -3.79 -24.53 -22.90
N VAL A 178 -3.77 -24.33 -24.22
CA VAL A 178 -2.55 -24.50 -25.01
C VAL A 178 -1.58 -23.36 -24.75
N LYS A 179 -0.33 -23.68 -24.45
CA LYS A 179 0.74 -22.67 -24.34
C LYS A 179 0.96 -21.99 -25.68
N LEU A 180 0.89 -20.66 -25.70
CA LEU A 180 1.23 -19.87 -26.88
C LEU A 180 2.68 -19.38 -26.76
N ASP A 181 3.40 -19.41 -27.88
CA ASP A 181 4.71 -18.79 -28.00
C ASP A 181 4.51 -17.26 -28.06
N LEU A 182 5.05 -16.56 -27.06
CA LEU A 182 4.95 -15.09 -26.96
C LEU A 182 5.67 -14.38 -28.12
N VAL A 183 6.71 -14.99 -28.70
CA VAL A 183 7.44 -14.43 -29.86
C VAL A 183 6.53 -14.46 -31.10
N ALA A 184 5.82 -15.56 -31.32
CA ALA A 184 4.87 -15.67 -32.43
C ALA A 184 3.65 -14.76 -32.24
N ALA A 185 3.20 -14.52 -31.00
CA ALA A 185 2.14 -13.58 -30.69
C ALA A 185 2.57 -12.11 -30.85
N ALA A 186 3.81 -11.77 -30.53
CA ALA A 186 4.38 -10.43 -30.66
C ALA A 186 4.60 -10.01 -32.13
N LEU A 187 4.87 -10.93 -33.03
CA LEU A 187 5.04 -10.63 -34.47
C LEU A 187 3.77 -10.05 -35.12
N HIS A 188 2.60 -10.30 -34.54
CA HIS A 188 1.34 -9.65 -34.99
C HIS A 188 1.19 -8.20 -34.48
N LEU A 189 1.96 -7.77 -33.49
CA LEU A 189 1.97 -6.37 -33.00
C LEU A 189 2.76 -5.45 -33.93
N THR A 190 3.79 -5.95 -34.59
CA THR A 190 4.64 -5.16 -35.50
C THR A 190 4.00 -4.93 -36.87
N ASN A 191 3.11 -5.81 -37.30
CA ASN A 191 2.42 -5.69 -38.61
C ASN A 191 1.19 -4.77 -38.58
N GLY A 192 0.75 -4.33 -37.37
CA GLY A 192 -0.38 -3.38 -37.21
C GLY A 192 0.01 -1.92 -37.20
N VAL A 193 1.30 -1.58 -37.12
CA VAL A 193 1.81 -0.19 -37.05
C VAL A 193 2.22 0.39 -38.41
N SER A 194 2.30 -0.46 -39.45
CA SER A 194 2.77 -0.02 -40.78
C SER A 194 1.70 0.59 -41.71
N HIS A 195 0.48 0.89 -41.22
CA HIS A 195 -0.59 1.48 -42.03
C HIS A 195 -1.05 2.87 -41.62
N LEU A 196 -0.29 3.59 -40.77
CA LEU A 196 -0.60 5.00 -40.43
C LEU A 196 0.55 5.98 -40.74
N ALA A 197 1.45 5.61 -41.67
CA ALA A 197 2.41 6.55 -42.23
C ALA A 197 2.27 6.57 -43.75
N GLY A 198 1.31 7.35 -44.23
CA GLY A 198 1.14 7.56 -45.68
C GLY A 198 -0.24 8.15 -46.02
N ASN A 199 -0.38 9.43 -45.82
CA ASN A 199 -0.91 10.49 -46.68
C ASN A 199 -1.15 11.75 -45.86
#